data_0f7c2309ab396718649ae14c29396c41
#
_entry.id   0f7c2309ab396718649ae14c29396c41
#
_cell.length_a   1.000
_cell.length_b   1.000
_cell.length_c   1.000
_cell.angle_alpha   90.00
_cell.angle_beta   90.00
_cell.angle_gamma   90.00
#
_symmetry.space_group_name_H-M   'P 1'
#
loop_
_entity.id
_entity.type
_entity.pdbx_description
1 polymer ?
#
loop_
_entity_poly.entity_id
_entity_poly.type
_entity_poly.pdbx_seq_one_letter_code
_entity_poly.pdbx_strand_id
1 'polypeptide(L)'
;MDLGFPLIVLLAVFLIVWLNAKHREKQRIARRDYYREYLKTDAWQRKRYVVLKRDNWTCQHCGVPATQVHHMKYAKYQIGKEPIKWLVSLCKRCHEKEH
;
A
#
# COMPACT_ATOMS: atom_id res chain seq x y z
N MET A 1 -7.13 50.03 -12.48
CA MET A 1 -6.53 48.83 -11.81
C MET A 1 -7.44 47.64 -12.04
N ASP A 2 -6.92 46.59 -12.64
CA ASP A 2 -7.74 45.41 -12.95
C ASP A 2 -7.72 44.45 -11.76
N LEU A 3 -8.74 44.53 -10.91
CA LEU A 3 -8.88 43.65 -9.74
C LEU A 3 -9.34 42.23 -10.12
N GLY A 4 -9.81 42.04 -11.37
CA GLY A 4 -10.23 40.75 -11.85
C GLY A 4 -9.06 39.82 -12.19
N PHE A 5 -7.91 40.37 -12.56
CA PHE A 5 -6.77 39.54 -12.96
C PHE A 5 -6.23 38.69 -11.82
N PRO A 6 -5.95 39.21 -10.61
CA PRO A 6 -5.53 38.35 -9.48
C PRO A 6 -6.55 37.31 -9.09
N LEU A 7 -7.84 37.64 -9.12
CA LEU A 7 -8.91 36.71 -8.84
C LEU A 7 -8.95 35.56 -9.85
N ILE A 8 -8.83 35.89 -11.15
CA ILE A 8 -8.80 34.87 -12.20
C ILE A 8 -7.62 33.93 -12.02
N VAL A 9 -6.42 34.48 -11.70
CA VAL A 9 -5.24 33.67 -11.43
C VAL A 9 -5.45 32.74 -10.23
N LEU A 10 -6.02 33.26 -9.16
CA LEU A 10 -6.31 32.45 -7.94
C LEU A 10 -7.29 31.34 -8.24
N LEU A 11 -8.34 31.62 -9.01
CA LEU A 11 -9.32 30.59 -9.40
C LEU A 11 -8.69 29.54 -10.31
N ALA A 12 -7.80 29.93 -11.22
CA ALA A 12 -7.10 29.01 -12.10
C ALA A 12 -6.17 28.09 -11.29
N VAL A 13 -5.41 28.67 -10.35
CA VAL A 13 -4.53 27.89 -9.46
C VAL A 13 -5.36 26.93 -8.62
N PHE A 14 -6.46 27.40 -8.05
CA PHE A 14 -7.35 26.56 -7.24
C PHE A 14 -7.89 25.38 -8.06
N LEU A 15 -8.32 25.65 -9.29
CA LEU A 15 -8.83 24.61 -10.19
C LEU A 15 -7.75 23.55 -10.50
N ILE A 16 -6.52 24.01 -10.81
CA ILE A 16 -5.41 23.10 -11.09
C ILE A 16 -5.10 22.22 -9.88
N VAL A 17 -5.04 22.81 -8.69
CA VAL A 17 -4.78 22.07 -7.45
C VAL A 17 -5.89 21.04 -7.21
N TRP A 18 -7.15 21.44 -7.42
CA TRP A 18 -8.30 20.56 -7.25
C TRP A 18 -8.27 19.39 -8.24
N LEU A 19 -7.99 19.67 -9.52
CA LEU A 19 -7.90 18.62 -10.55
C LEU A 19 -6.75 17.66 -10.27
N ASN A 20 -5.60 18.18 -9.82
CA ASN A 20 -4.46 17.35 -9.45
C ASN A 20 -4.77 16.48 -8.24
N ALA A 21 -5.49 17.00 -7.26
CA ALA A 21 -5.91 16.23 -6.09
C ALA A 21 -6.86 15.10 -6.48
N LYS A 22 -7.81 15.37 -7.38
CA LYS A 22 -8.72 14.34 -7.90
C LYS A 22 -7.99 13.27 -8.70
N HIS A 23 -7.02 13.68 -9.51
CA HIS A 23 -6.21 12.74 -10.29
C HIS A 23 -5.39 11.82 -9.38
N ARG A 24 -4.75 12.38 -8.35
CA ARG A 24 -3.97 11.59 -7.38
C ARG A 24 -4.87 10.62 -6.62
N GLU A 25 -6.07 11.05 -6.22
CA GLU A 25 -7.03 10.19 -5.54
C GLU A 25 -7.46 9.02 -6.42
N LYS A 26 -7.75 9.27 -7.69
CA LYS A 26 -8.10 8.24 -8.65
C LYS A 26 -6.98 7.21 -8.82
N GLN A 27 -5.73 7.68 -8.90
CA GLN A 27 -4.57 6.80 -8.98
C GLN A 27 -4.39 5.98 -7.70
N ARG A 28 -4.59 6.60 -6.54
CA ARG A 28 -4.49 5.92 -5.25
C ARG A 28 -5.51 4.78 -5.16
N ILE A 29 -6.75 5.04 -5.56
CA ILE A 29 -7.81 4.03 -5.56
C ILE A 29 -7.46 2.89 -6.52
N ALA A 30 -6.98 3.20 -7.71
CA ALA A 30 -6.59 2.19 -8.70
C ALA A 30 -5.45 1.30 -8.18
N ARG A 31 -4.44 1.89 -7.52
CA ARG A 31 -3.35 1.12 -6.92
C ARG A 31 -3.84 0.22 -5.79
N ARG A 32 -4.74 0.73 -4.95
CA ARG A 32 -5.33 -0.04 -3.85
C ARG A 32 -6.12 -1.24 -4.38
N ASP A 33 -6.91 -1.01 -5.43
CA ASP A 33 -7.71 -2.07 -6.04
C ASP A 33 -6.83 -3.12 -6.71
N TYR A 34 -5.79 -2.69 -7.41
CA TYR A 34 -4.82 -3.60 -8.02
C TYR A 34 -4.11 -4.44 -6.94
N TYR A 35 -3.68 -3.83 -5.84
CA TYR A 35 -3.05 -4.53 -4.74
C TYR A 35 -3.99 -5.56 -4.11
N ARG A 36 -5.25 -5.19 -3.93
CA ARG A 36 -6.27 -6.08 -3.36
C ARG A 36 -6.48 -7.31 -4.24
N GLU A 37 -6.51 -7.12 -5.57
CA GLU A 37 -6.61 -8.22 -6.52
C GLU A 37 -5.34 -9.09 -6.50
N TYR A 38 -4.17 -8.45 -6.40
CA TYR A 38 -2.91 -9.18 -6.30
C TYR A 38 -2.88 -10.14 -5.12
N LEU A 39 -3.41 -9.74 -3.96
CA LEU A 39 -3.44 -10.59 -2.78
C LEU A 39 -4.28 -11.86 -2.95
N LYS A 40 -5.14 -11.90 -3.96
CA LYS A 40 -5.94 -13.08 -4.27
C LYS A 40 -5.23 -14.03 -5.26
N THR A 41 -4.09 -13.68 -5.79
CA THR A 41 -3.39 -14.46 -6.81
C THR A 41 -2.60 -15.61 -6.22
N ASP A 42 -2.36 -16.65 -7.05
CA ASP A 42 -1.48 -17.75 -6.68
C ASP A 42 -0.04 -17.28 -6.48
N ALA A 43 0.38 -16.26 -7.24
CA ALA A 43 1.72 -15.69 -7.07
C ALA A 43 1.92 -15.14 -5.67
N TRP A 44 0.93 -14.42 -5.13
CA TRP A 44 0.98 -13.95 -3.75
C TRP A 44 0.96 -15.10 -2.75
N GLN A 45 0.11 -16.11 -2.96
CA GLN A 45 0.04 -17.26 -2.06
C GLN A 45 1.37 -18.01 -1.98
N ARG A 46 2.07 -18.17 -3.12
CA ARG A 46 3.41 -18.77 -3.12
C ARG A 46 4.42 -17.93 -2.37
N LYS A 47 4.41 -16.61 -2.58
CA LYS A 47 5.30 -15.68 -1.87
C LYS A 47 5.02 -15.69 -0.36
N ARG A 48 3.75 -15.67 0.00
CA ARG A 48 3.30 -15.77 1.40
C ARG A 48 3.82 -17.05 2.06
N TYR A 49 3.70 -18.17 1.38
CA TYR A 49 4.20 -19.44 1.87
C TYR A 49 5.71 -19.41 2.12
N VAL A 50 6.48 -18.85 1.19
CA VAL A 50 7.94 -18.73 1.32
C VAL A 50 8.31 -17.90 2.55
N VAL A 51 7.62 -16.79 2.80
CA VAL A 51 7.89 -15.94 3.95
C VAL A 51 7.54 -16.68 5.26
N LEU A 52 6.38 -17.30 5.33
CA LEU A 52 5.97 -18.06 6.52
C LEU A 52 6.95 -19.20 6.82
N LYS A 53 7.38 -19.90 5.80
CA LYS A 53 8.36 -20.99 5.95
C LYS A 53 9.72 -20.45 6.41
N ARG A 54 10.19 -19.33 5.83
CA ARG A 54 11.42 -18.69 6.27
C ARG A 54 11.39 -18.36 7.76
N ASP A 55 10.24 -17.85 8.23
CA ASP A 55 10.06 -17.42 9.62
C ASP A 55 9.60 -18.56 10.53
N ASN A 56 9.64 -19.79 10.04
CA ASN A 56 9.29 -21.01 10.77
C ASN A 56 7.86 -20.96 11.35
N TRP A 57 6.94 -20.33 10.59
CA TRP A 57 5.52 -20.19 10.97
C TRP A 57 5.32 -19.52 12.32
N THR A 58 6.27 -18.66 12.71
CA THR A 58 6.32 -18.01 14.02
C THR A 58 6.20 -16.50 13.84
N CYS A 59 5.34 -15.87 14.64
CA CYS A 59 5.23 -14.40 14.67
C CYS A 59 6.57 -13.80 15.10
N GLN A 60 7.11 -12.94 14.24
CA GLN A 60 8.42 -12.34 14.49
C GLN A 60 8.37 -11.25 15.55
N HIS A 61 7.19 -10.85 16.01
CA HIS A 61 7.04 -9.86 17.07
C HIS A 61 6.83 -10.47 18.45
N CYS A 62 5.96 -11.48 18.55
CA CYS A 62 5.59 -12.04 19.86
C CYS A 62 5.89 -13.54 20.03
N GLY A 63 6.31 -14.23 18.97
CA GLY A 63 6.73 -15.62 19.07
C GLY A 63 5.63 -16.67 19.03
N VAL A 64 4.35 -16.28 18.93
CA VAL A 64 3.26 -17.24 18.77
C VAL A 64 3.16 -17.68 17.31
N PRO A 65 2.39 -18.73 16.97
CA PRO A 65 2.23 -19.13 15.57
C PRO A 65 1.74 -18.00 14.69
N ALA A 66 2.38 -17.82 13.53
CA ALA A 66 2.05 -16.77 12.56
C ALA A 66 1.05 -17.30 11.54
N THR A 67 0.09 -16.45 11.17
CA THR A 67 -0.92 -16.76 10.14
C THR A 67 -0.99 -15.66 9.07
N GLN A 68 -0.30 -14.54 9.28
CA GLN A 68 -0.36 -13.36 8.42
C GLN A 68 1.03 -13.00 7.92
N VAL A 69 1.10 -12.36 6.76
CA VAL A 69 2.34 -11.78 6.25
C VAL A 69 2.11 -10.28 6.11
N HIS A 70 2.98 -9.51 6.77
CA HIS A 70 2.91 -8.05 6.80
C HIS A 70 3.96 -7.46 5.85
N HIS A 71 3.56 -6.46 5.08
CA HIS A 71 4.46 -5.67 4.26
C HIS A 71 5.09 -4.57 5.13
N MET A 72 6.37 -4.70 5.45
CA MET A 72 7.12 -3.63 6.12
C MET A 72 7.33 -2.45 5.18
N LYS A 73 7.43 -2.73 3.88
CA LYS A 73 7.48 -1.73 2.81
C LYS A 73 6.58 -2.19 1.68
N TYR A 74 5.99 -1.24 0.98
CA TYR A 74 5.13 -1.52 -0.17
C TYR A 74 5.83 -1.11 -1.46
N ALA A 75 5.79 -1.99 -2.45
CA ALA A 75 6.29 -1.70 -3.80
C ALA A 75 5.24 -0.87 -4.53
N LYS A 76 5.27 0.45 -4.32
CA LYS A 76 4.24 1.38 -4.78
C LYS A 76 3.96 1.30 -6.29
N TYR A 77 4.99 1.07 -7.09
CA TYR A 77 4.89 1.02 -8.55
C TYR A 77 5.18 -0.37 -9.13
N GLN A 78 5.54 -1.33 -8.31
CA GLN A 78 5.91 -2.69 -8.71
C GLN A 78 5.23 -3.72 -7.82
N ILE A 79 3.92 -3.59 -7.69
CA ILE A 79 3.13 -4.52 -6.87
C ILE A 79 3.34 -5.94 -7.36
N GLY A 80 3.67 -6.85 -6.45
CA GLY A 80 3.98 -8.23 -6.75
C GLY A 80 5.47 -8.51 -6.96
N LYS A 81 6.31 -7.48 -7.09
CA LYS A 81 7.75 -7.61 -7.29
C LYS A 81 8.56 -7.23 -6.05
N GLU A 82 7.90 -6.96 -4.92
CA GLU A 82 8.58 -6.63 -3.67
C GLU A 82 9.48 -7.80 -3.24
N PRO A 83 10.72 -7.52 -2.78
CA PRO A 83 11.59 -8.56 -2.23
C PRO A 83 10.98 -9.17 -0.97
N ILE A 84 11.19 -10.46 -0.75
CA ILE A 84 10.67 -11.13 0.46
C ILE A 84 11.25 -10.55 1.74
N LYS A 85 12.41 -9.90 1.69
CA LYS A 85 13.00 -9.21 2.85
C LYS A 85 12.15 -8.06 3.38
N TRP A 86 11.19 -7.56 2.57
CA TRP A 86 10.24 -6.52 2.98
C TRP A 86 9.01 -7.09 3.66
N LEU A 87 8.92 -8.41 3.74
CA LEU A 87 7.77 -9.11 4.27
C LEU A 87 8.15 -9.83 5.56
N VAL A 88 7.23 -9.87 6.53
CA VAL A 88 7.46 -10.51 7.82
C VAL A 88 6.21 -11.28 8.24
N SER A 89 6.42 -12.43 8.87
CA SER A 89 5.33 -13.24 9.39
C SER A 89 4.87 -12.71 10.75
N LEU A 90 3.57 -12.53 10.90
CA LEU A 90 2.95 -12.04 12.14
C LEU A 90 1.73 -12.89 12.49
N CYS A 91 1.40 -12.94 13.79
CA CYS A 91 0.09 -13.41 14.20
C CYS A 91 -0.96 -12.34 13.89
N LYS A 92 -2.23 -12.73 13.91
CA LYS A 92 -3.33 -11.81 13.61
C LYS A 92 -3.30 -10.57 14.51
N ARG A 93 -3.06 -10.77 15.80
CA ARG A 93 -3.03 -9.67 16.78
C ARG A 93 -1.93 -8.67 16.48
N CYS A 94 -0.70 -9.14 16.21
CA CYS A 94 0.42 -8.25 15.89
C CYS A 94 0.22 -7.57 14.55
N HIS A 95 -0.36 -8.27 13.57
CA HIS A 95 -0.68 -7.69 12.26
C HIS A 95 -1.70 -6.56 12.38
N GLU A 96 -2.72 -6.74 13.20
CA GLU A 96 -3.73 -5.71 13.45
C GLU A 96 -3.14 -4.46 14.10
N LYS A 97 -2.12 -4.63 14.96
CA LYS A 97 -1.46 -3.50 15.63
C LYS A 97 -0.62 -2.65 14.66
N GLU A 98 -0.17 -3.23 13.54
CA GLU A 98 0.62 -2.51 12.54
C GLU A 98 -0.25 -1.65 11.61
N HIS A 99 -1.55 -1.80 11.67
CA HIS A 99 -2.54 -1.04 10.90
C HIS A 99 -3.41 -0.17 11.83
#